data_d57a14bbc7ed9c2579ad45ac8a56df1b
#
_entry.id   d57a14bbc7ed9c2579ad45ac8a56df1b
#
_cell.length_a   1.000
_cell.length_b   1.000
_cell.length_c   1.000
_cell.angle_alpha   90.00
_cell.angle_beta   90.00
_cell.angle_gamma   90.00
#
_symmetry.space_group_name_H-M   'P 1'
#
loop_
_entity.id
_entity.type
_entity.pdbx_description
1 polymer ?
#
loop_
_entity_poly.entity_id
_entity_poly.type
_entity_poly.pdbx_seq_one_letter_code
_entity_poly.pdbx_strand_id
1 'polypeptide(L)'
;MHSPFVYAIVRQVFMCKTLFEGDTSLYEALARIGVPERRAVELQNLLTHCKYESFGIDCEVEQMECKDIVIASLAVGGDQLRQMAQRATELRSTLCIIAPAFNQERDMLCKDLIAQHKCTSVDNRGYLLLFNNHLPKQDFRL
;
A
#
# COMPACT_ATOMS: atom_id res chain seq x y z
N MET A 1 1.41 -22.22 3.19
CA MET A 1 0.92 -20.92 3.67
C MET A 1 -0.23 -20.42 2.82
N HIS A 2 -1.29 -19.97 3.46
CA HIS A 2 -2.52 -19.73 2.73
C HIS A 2 -3.28 -18.54 3.31
N SER A 3 -3.65 -17.59 2.45
CA SER A 3 -4.47 -16.45 2.81
C SER A 3 -5.51 -16.22 1.71
N PRO A 4 -6.79 -16.51 1.98
CA PRO A 4 -7.84 -16.24 0.99
C PRO A 4 -7.87 -14.77 0.56
N PHE A 5 -7.59 -13.86 1.48
CA PHE A 5 -7.57 -12.42 1.20
C PHE A 5 -6.48 -12.08 0.19
N VAL A 6 -5.23 -12.54 0.42
CA VAL A 6 -4.12 -12.26 -0.48
C VAL A 6 -4.31 -12.98 -1.82
N TYR A 7 -4.80 -14.22 -1.79
CA TYR A 7 -5.08 -14.98 -3.00
C TYR A 7 -6.07 -14.23 -3.90
N ALA A 8 -7.14 -13.70 -3.30
CA ALA A 8 -8.14 -12.93 -4.05
C ALA A 8 -7.54 -11.66 -4.66
N ILE A 9 -6.67 -10.97 -3.93
CA ILE A 9 -5.98 -9.79 -4.44
C ILE A 9 -5.09 -10.15 -5.64
N VAL A 10 -4.32 -11.22 -5.54
CA VAL A 10 -3.45 -11.64 -6.64
C VAL A 10 -4.28 -11.95 -7.89
N ARG A 11 -5.33 -12.74 -7.72
CA ARG A 11 -6.16 -13.19 -8.84
C ARG A 11 -7.01 -12.08 -9.45
N GLN A 12 -7.61 -11.25 -8.63
CA GLN A 12 -8.63 -10.29 -9.09
C GLN A 12 -8.09 -8.89 -9.30
N VAL A 13 -7.00 -8.53 -8.66
CA VAL A 13 -6.43 -7.18 -8.75
C VAL A 13 -5.12 -7.19 -9.52
N PHE A 14 -4.11 -7.92 -9.04
CA PHE A 14 -2.77 -7.85 -9.63
C PHE A 14 -2.69 -8.50 -11.01
N MET A 15 -3.54 -9.46 -11.30
CA MET A 15 -3.60 -10.09 -12.63
C MET A 15 -4.52 -9.33 -13.58
N CYS A 16 -5.25 -8.35 -13.12
CA CYS A 16 -6.13 -7.53 -13.96
C CYS A 16 -5.35 -6.33 -14.50
N LYS A 17 -5.30 -6.19 -15.82
CA LYS A 17 -4.51 -5.14 -16.49
C LYS A 17 -5.29 -3.88 -16.80
N THR A 18 -6.60 -3.89 -16.57
CA THR A 18 -7.47 -2.76 -16.88
C THR A 18 -8.18 -2.26 -15.62
N LEU A 19 -8.50 -0.97 -15.61
CA LEU A 19 -9.25 -0.39 -14.50
C LEU A 19 -10.64 -1.01 -14.39
N PHE A 20 -11.07 -1.25 -13.15
CA PHE A 20 -12.45 -1.60 -12.87
C PHE A 20 -13.34 -0.40 -13.16
N GLU A 21 -14.61 -0.66 -13.45
CA GLU A 21 -15.58 0.42 -13.62
C GLU A 21 -15.76 1.19 -12.31
N GLY A 22 -15.95 2.49 -12.41
CA GLY A 22 -16.22 3.37 -11.29
C GLY A 22 -15.16 4.45 -11.11
N ASP A 23 -14.83 4.74 -9.86
CA ASP A 23 -13.91 5.82 -9.51
C ASP A 23 -12.49 5.54 -10.02
N THR A 24 -11.86 6.56 -10.59
CA THR A 24 -10.48 6.51 -11.08
C THR A 24 -9.59 7.57 -10.42
N SER A 25 -10.06 8.17 -9.32
CA SER A 25 -9.37 9.31 -8.72
C SER A 25 -7.98 8.96 -8.20
N LEU A 26 -7.80 7.79 -7.60
CA LEU A 26 -6.49 7.35 -7.13
C LEU A 26 -5.54 7.10 -8.31
N TYR A 27 -6.03 6.42 -9.34
CA TYR A 27 -5.25 6.19 -10.56
C TYR A 27 -4.73 7.50 -11.15
N GLU A 28 -5.62 8.49 -11.29
CA GLU A 28 -5.26 9.79 -11.85
C GLU A 28 -4.24 10.52 -10.97
N ALA A 29 -4.42 10.48 -9.66
CA ALA A 29 -3.50 11.11 -8.72
C ALA A 29 -2.12 10.45 -8.77
N LEU A 30 -2.05 9.13 -8.85
CA LEU A 30 -0.79 8.39 -8.94
C LEU A 30 -0.08 8.68 -10.27
N ALA A 31 -0.83 8.77 -11.36
CA ALA A 31 -0.27 9.11 -12.67
C ALA A 31 0.40 10.49 -12.64
N ARG A 32 -0.22 11.45 -11.96
CA ARG A 32 0.32 12.83 -11.86
C ARG A 32 1.66 12.88 -11.13
N ILE A 33 1.91 11.97 -10.19
CA ILE A 33 3.18 11.94 -9.46
C ILE A 33 4.19 10.96 -10.07
N GLY A 34 3.90 10.42 -11.25
CA GLY A 34 4.85 9.61 -12.00
C GLY A 34 4.88 8.13 -11.66
N VAL A 35 3.89 7.61 -10.96
CA VAL A 35 3.79 6.17 -10.71
C VAL A 35 3.51 5.46 -12.04
N PRO A 36 4.24 4.38 -12.37
CA PRO A 36 4.00 3.65 -13.62
C PRO A 36 2.55 3.22 -13.77
N GLU A 37 2.03 3.28 -14.98
CA GLU A 37 0.63 3.01 -15.26
C GLU A 37 0.15 1.67 -14.71
N ARG A 38 0.94 0.63 -14.90
CA ARG A 38 0.59 -0.70 -14.39
C ARG A 38 0.33 -0.67 -12.87
N ARG A 39 1.19 0.01 -12.13
CA ARG A 39 1.06 0.09 -10.67
C ARG A 39 -0.11 0.96 -10.26
N ALA A 40 -0.34 2.05 -10.98
CA ALA A 40 -1.48 2.92 -10.72
C ALA A 40 -2.81 2.18 -10.94
N VAL A 41 -2.90 1.36 -12.00
CA VAL A 41 -4.07 0.52 -12.25
C VAL A 41 -4.28 -0.47 -11.11
N GLU A 42 -3.23 -1.17 -10.70
CA GLU A 42 -3.31 -2.14 -9.61
C GLU A 42 -3.80 -1.50 -8.31
N LEU A 43 -3.27 -0.35 -7.96
CA LEU A 43 -3.63 0.32 -6.71
C LEU A 43 -5.06 0.86 -6.74
N GLN A 44 -5.49 1.41 -7.88
CA GLN A 44 -6.89 1.83 -8.02
C GLN A 44 -7.84 0.62 -7.90
N ASN A 45 -7.50 -0.48 -8.54
CA ASN A 45 -8.31 -1.69 -8.46
C ASN A 45 -8.31 -2.28 -7.05
N LEU A 46 -7.19 -2.18 -6.34
CA LEU A 46 -7.11 -2.60 -4.95
C LEU A 46 -8.09 -1.80 -4.08
N LEU A 47 -8.10 -0.48 -4.27
CA LEU A 47 -9.01 0.40 -3.53
C LEU A 47 -10.46 -0.03 -3.76
N THR A 48 -10.84 -0.28 -5.00
CA THR A 48 -12.19 -0.72 -5.36
C THR A 48 -12.50 -2.12 -4.78
N HIS A 49 -11.57 -3.05 -4.91
CA HIS A 49 -11.71 -4.41 -4.42
C HIS A 49 -11.90 -4.46 -2.90
N CYS A 50 -11.10 -3.69 -2.17
CA CYS A 50 -11.17 -3.63 -0.72
C CYS A 50 -12.30 -2.74 -0.21
N LYS A 51 -13.03 -2.08 -1.12
CA LYS A 51 -14.13 -1.16 -0.78
C LYS A 51 -13.65 0.01 0.09
N TYR A 52 -12.42 0.46 -0.16
CA TYR A 52 -11.89 1.65 0.48
C TYR A 52 -12.56 2.88 -0.10
N GLU A 53 -12.98 3.80 0.76
CA GLU A 53 -13.69 5.01 0.34
C GLU A 53 -12.79 6.23 0.27
N SER A 54 -11.64 6.18 0.93
CA SER A 54 -10.76 7.34 1.02
C SER A 54 -9.30 6.94 0.89
N PHE A 55 -8.51 7.85 0.33
CA PHE A 55 -7.06 7.66 0.23
C PHE A 55 -6.33 8.97 0.48
N GLY A 56 -5.05 8.87 0.86
CA GLY A 56 -4.16 10.01 0.94
C GLY A 56 -2.84 9.65 0.28
N ILE A 57 -2.17 10.63 -0.32
CA ILE A 57 -0.84 10.46 -0.91
C ILE A 57 0.10 11.46 -0.24
N ASP A 58 1.18 10.94 0.35
CA ASP A 58 2.21 11.73 1.01
C ASP A 58 1.66 12.69 2.06
N CYS A 59 0.57 12.30 2.70
CA CYS A 59 -0.05 13.15 3.70
C CYS A 59 0.73 13.14 5.02
N GLU A 60 0.61 14.23 5.76
CA GLU A 60 1.18 14.30 7.10
C GLU A 60 0.47 13.30 8.02
N VAL A 61 1.17 12.88 9.07
CA VAL A 61 0.63 11.92 10.04
C VAL A 61 -0.71 12.38 10.60
N GLU A 62 -0.85 13.68 10.85
CA GLU A 62 -2.08 14.28 11.38
C GLU A 62 -3.25 14.21 10.39
N GLN A 63 -2.96 14.06 9.09
CA GLN A 63 -3.96 14.01 8.04
C GLN A 63 -4.39 12.60 7.69
N MET A 64 -3.79 11.60 8.32
CA MET A 64 -4.09 10.18 8.03
C MET A 64 -5.42 9.72 8.60
N GLU A 65 -5.97 10.45 9.55
CA GLU A 65 -7.25 10.10 10.15
C GLU A 65 -8.34 10.03 9.07
N CYS A 66 -9.19 9.03 9.16
CA CYS A 66 -10.28 8.75 8.21
C CYS A 66 -9.81 8.35 6.80
N LYS A 67 -8.54 8.00 6.63
CA LYS A 67 -8.05 7.46 5.36
C LYS A 67 -8.01 5.94 5.43
N ASP A 68 -8.64 5.27 4.47
CA ASP A 68 -8.62 3.81 4.40
C ASP A 68 -7.27 3.29 3.92
N ILE A 69 -6.67 4.00 2.99
CA ILE A 69 -5.34 3.69 2.48
C ILE A 69 -4.53 4.97 2.34
N VAL A 70 -3.28 4.91 2.75
CA VAL A 70 -2.32 6.01 2.60
C VAL A 70 -1.15 5.51 1.77
N ILE A 71 -0.75 6.30 0.79
CA ILE A 71 0.33 5.96 -0.13
C ILE A 71 1.50 6.89 0.13
N ALA A 72 2.67 6.30 0.36
CA ALA A 72 3.93 7.02 0.51
C ALA A 72 4.75 6.86 -0.76
N SER A 73 4.96 7.95 -1.49
CA SER A 73 5.79 7.98 -2.68
C SER A 73 7.28 8.04 -2.31
N LEU A 74 8.13 8.12 -3.33
CA LEU A 74 9.57 8.31 -3.12
C LEU A 74 9.91 9.64 -2.41
N ALA A 75 8.98 10.58 -2.37
CA ALA A 75 9.17 11.84 -1.67
C ALA A 75 9.19 11.69 -0.15
N VAL A 76 8.67 10.57 0.37
CA VAL A 76 8.60 10.33 1.81
C VAL A 76 9.86 9.64 2.28
N GLY A 77 10.57 10.24 3.22
CA GLY A 77 11.82 9.72 3.76
C GLY A 77 11.66 8.78 4.95
N GLY A 78 12.79 8.29 5.47
CA GLY A 78 12.83 7.21 6.45
C GLY A 78 12.05 7.45 7.73
N ASP A 79 12.31 8.55 8.42
CA ASP A 79 11.63 8.82 9.69
C ASP A 79 10.14 9.01 9.50
N GLN A 80 9.75 9.68 8.43
CA GLN A 80 8.34 9.89 8.12
C GLN A 80 7.65 8.57 7.80
N LEU A 81 8.32 7.66 7.07
CA LEU A 81 7.78 6.32 6.79
C LEU A 81 7.52 5.54 8.08
N ARG A 82 8.43 5.60 9.05
CA ARG A 82 8.24 4.93 10.34
C ARG A 82 7.05 5.50 11.09
N GLN A 83 6.90 6.81 11.09
CA GLN A 83 5.76 7.47 11.74
C GLN A 83 4.45 7.10 11.05
N MET A 84 4.43 7.07 9.72
CA MET A 84 3.24 6.69 8.96
C MET A 84 2.86 5.24 9.22
N ALA A 85 3.84 4.34 9.29
CA ALA A 85 3.58 2.93 9.58
C ALA A 85 2.96 2.75 10.97
N GLN A 86 3.48 3.46 11.97
CA GLN A 86 2.94 3.42 13.32
C GLN A 86 1.52 3.99 13.36
N ARG A 87 1.30 5.12 12.70
CA ARG A 87 -0.02 5.77 12.69
C ARG A 87 -1.03 4.92 11.96
N ALA A 88 -0.65 4.29 10.84
CA ALA A 88 -1.53 3.40 10.09
C ALA A 88 -1.98 2.22 10.95
N THR A 89 -1.08 1.68 11.76
CA THR A 89 -1.42 0.61 12.70
C THR A 89 -2.46 1.08 13.73
N GLU A 90 -2.28 2.27 14.29
CA GLU A 90 -3.22 2.85 15.26
C GLU A 90 -4.59 3.09 14.65
N LEU A 91 -4.62 3.59 13.42
CA LEU A 91 -5.86 3.94 12.71
C LEU A 91 -6.48 2.76 11.95
N ARG A 92 -5.78 1.64 11.87
CA ARG A 92 -6.16 0.47 11.09
C ARG A 92 -6.31 0.78 9.60
N SER A 93 -5.46 1.68 9.11
CA SER A 93 -5.37 2.01 7.69
C SER A 93 -4.36 1.11 6.99
N THR A 94 -4.53 0.92 5.69
CA THR A 94 -3.51 0.26 4.87
C THR A 94 -2.46 1.27 4.47
N LEU A 95 -1.18 0.93 4.64
CA LEU A 95 -0.09 1.76 4.16
C LEU A 95 0.54 1.11 2.93
N CYS A 96 0.67 1.90 1.87
CA CYS A 96 1.31 1.49 0.63
C CYS A 96 2.59 2.30 0.45
N ILE A 97 3.74 1.63 0.38
CA ILE A 97 5.02 2.29 0.18
C ILE A 97 5.49 2.02 -1.24
N ILE A 98 5.59 3.07 -2.06
CA ILE A 98 6.01 2.96 -3.45
C ILE A 98 7.52 2.67 -3.53
N ALA A 99 7.90 1.77 -4.41
CA ALA A 99 9.28 1.41 -4.70
C ALA A 99 10.08 1.10 -3.42
N PRO A 100 9.72 0.04 -2.68
CA PRO A 100 10.36 -0.25 -1.39
C PRO A 100 11.85 -0.58 -1.53
N ALA A 101 12.29 -1.03 -2.69
CA ALA A 101 13.69 -1.38 -2.92
C ALA A 101 14.41 -0.37 -3.82
N PHE A 102 13.93 0.88 -3.86
CA PHE A 102 14.49 1.92 -4.73
C PHE A 102 15.99 2.15 -4.49
N ASN A 103 16.41 2.16 -3.23
CA ASN A 103 17.81 2.23 -2.83
C ASN A 103 18.02 1.36 -1.59
N GLN A 104 19.27 1.19 -1.18
CA GLN A 104 19.62 0.30 -0.06
C GLN A 104 18.99 0.77 1.25
N GLU A 105 19.01 2.06 1.52
CA GLU A 105 18.45 2.63 2.75
C GLU A 105 16.94 2.37 2.85
N ARG A 106 16.21 2.60 1.76
CA ARG A 106 14.76 2.38 1.72
C ARG A 106 14.44 0.88 1.81
N ASP A 107 15.22 0.04 1.15
CA ASP A 107 15.05 -1.41 1.21
C ASP A 107 15.22 -1.94 2.63
N MET A 108 16.27 -1.49 3.32
CA MET A 108 16.51 -1.91 4.71
C MET A 108 15.40 -1.43 5.64
N LEU A 109 14.94 -0.20 5.44
CA LEU A 109 13.83 0.34 6.23
C LEU A 109 12.55 -0.48 6.01
N CYS A 110 12.23 -0.78 4.77
CA CYS A 110 11.02 -1.54 4.46
C CYS A 110 11.09 -2.98 5.02
N LYS A 111 12.24 -3.62 4.96
CA LYS A 111 12.45 -4.93 5.58
C LYS A 111 12.23 -4.88 7.08
N ASP A 112 12.69 -3.82 7.72
CA ASP A 112 12.50 -3.61 9.15
C ASP A 112 11.02 -3.39 9.49
N LEU A 113 10.32 -2.60 8.68
CA LEU A 113 8.89 -2.38 8.85
C LEU A 113 8.10 -3.68 8.71
N ILE A 114 8.45 -4.51 7.73
CA ILE A 114 7.82 -5.81 7.54
C ILE A 114 8.04 -6.69 8.77
N ALA A 115 9.27 -6.74 9.27
CA ALA A 115 9.61 -7.56 10.42
C ALA A 115 8.83 -7.18 11.67
N GLN A 116 8.58 -5.88 11.85
CA GLN A 116 7.87 -5.37 13.03
C GLN A 116 6.35 -5.33 12.84
N HIS A 117 5.86 -5.45 11.62
CA HIS A 117 4.43 -5.39 11.32
C HIS A 117 3.71 -6.62 11.88
N LYS A 118 2.57 -6.42 12.53
CA LYS A 118 1.85 -7.49 13.25
C LYS A 118 0.71 -8.11 12.45
N CYS A 119 0.46 -7.62 11.24
CA CYS A 119 -0.59 -8.13 10.37
C CYS A 119 0.02 -8.56 9.03
N THR A 120 -0.83 -8.79 8.04
CA THR A 120 -0.39 -9.24 6.71
C THR A 120 0.34 -8.13 5.96
N SER A 121 1.46 -8.49 5.32
CA SER A 121 2.17 -7.62 4.38
C SER A 121 2.26 -8.29 3.02
N VAL A 122 2.26 -7.47 1.96
CA VAL A 122 2.41 -7.95 0.59
C VAL A 122 3.43 -7.07 -0.12
N ASP A 123 4.56 -7.65 -0.47
CA ASP A 123 5.58 -6.98 -1.29
C ASP A 123 5.38 -7.37 -2.74
N ASN A 124 4.88 -6.45 -3.54
CA ASN A 124 4.63 -6.64 -4.97
C ASN A 124 5.72 -5.96 -5.81
N ARG A 125 6.92 -5.85 -5.29
CA ARG A 125 8.11 -5.25 -5.92
C ARG A 125 7.96 -3.78 -6.26
N GLY A 126 6.91 -3.38 -6.94
CA GLY A 126 6.63 -1.98 -7.25
C GLY A 126 6.15 -1.19 -6.06
N TYR A 127 5.58 -1.86 -5.07
CA TYR A 127 5.13 -1.26 -3.82
C TYR A 127 4.97 -2.31 -2.74
N LEU A 128 5.01 -1.86 -1.50
CA LEU A 128 4.79 -2.70 -0.32
C LEU A 128 3.47 -2.31 0.32
N LEU A 129 2.61 -3.29 0.58
CA LEU A 129 1.34 -3.08 1.28
C LEU A 129 1.44 -3.63 2.70
N LEU A 130 1.15 -2.78 3.67
CA LEU A 130 1.04 -3.15 5.07
C LEU A 130 -0.43 -3.02 5.48
N PHE A 131 -1.10 -4.17 5.60
CA PHE A 131 -2.52 -4.21 5.96
C PHE A 131 -2.70 -4.17 7.47
N ASN A 132 -3.76 -3.53 7.93
CA ASN A 132 -4.09 -3.40 9.35
C ASN A 132 -5.58 -3.72 9.57
N ASN A 133 -6.05 -4.82 9.01
CA ASN A 133 -7.47 -5.22 8.99
C ASN A 133 -7.74 -6.54 9.72
N HIS A 134 -7.04 -6.76 10.83
CA HIS A 134 -7.16 -7.96 11.68
C HIS A 134 -6.67 -9.26 11.02
N LEU A 135 -5.98 -9.18 9.91
CA LEU A 135 -5.38 -10.35 9.29
C LEU A 135 -4.17 -10.81 10.09
N PRO A 136 -3.88 -12.13 10.11
CA PRO A 136 -2.74 -12.64 10.88
C PRO A 136 -1.41 -12.13 10.31
N LYS A 137 -0.36 -12.25 11.12
CA LYS A 137 1.00 -11.95 10.71
C LYS A 137 1.44 -12.96 9.65
N GLN A 138 1.46 -12.53 8.40
CA GLN A 138 1.94 -13.30 7.25
C GLN A 138 2.57 -12.32 6.27
N ASP A 139 3.75 -12.67 5.77
CA ASP A 139 4.48 -11.80 4.85
C ASP A 139 4.56 -12.49 3.49
N PHE A 140 4.00 -11.85 2.46
CA PHE A 140 3.98 -12.37 1.10
C PHE A 140 4.91 -11.54 0.21
N ARG A 141 5.69 -12.22 -0.59
CA ARG A 141 6.59 -11.61 -1.55
C ARG A 141 6.28 -12.16 -2.93
N LEU A 142 5.78 -11.31 -3.80
CA LEU A 142 5.28 -11.71 -5.12
C LEU A 142 6.30 -11.46 -6.25
#